data_9e1f623c16596e1442120bc20d9b25fa
#
_entry.id   9e1f623c16596e1442120bc20d9b25fa
#
_cell.length_a   1.000
_cell.length_b   1.000
_cell.length_c   1.000
_cell.angle_alpha   90.00
_cell.angle_beta   90.00
_cell.angle_gamma   90.00
#
_symmetry.space_group_name_H-M   'P 1'
#
loop_
_entity.id
_entity.type
_entity.pdbx_description
1 polymer ?
#
loop_
_entity_poly.entity_id
_entity_poly.type
_entity_poly.pdbx_seq_one_letter_code
_entity_poly.pdbx_strand_id
1 'polypeptide(L)'
;MFMEFDDLESFKNWWLENRPINTFEGSKPCYHSTIAGTVLYRQYPYQVQLFITPPNTVIDEHIHPNVDSFEVYINGDIVFSCNGYVFDSPKIGESIRVKTNYWHGGKTGNMGATFLSIQKWLNNVQPSSVANDWHDAKNQKSGNDVNITRIE
;
A
#
# COMPACT_ATOMS: atom_id res chain seq x y z
N MET A 1 21.06 -0.24 -16.03
CA MET A 1 21.76 -0.32 -14.73
C MET A 1 20.74 -0.27 -13.61
N PHE A 2 20.78 -1.22 -12.70
CA PHE A 2 19.92 -1.20 -11.52
C PHE A 2 20.58 -0.33 -10.46
N MET A 3 19.77 0.54 -9.83
CA MET A 3 20.22 1.27 -8.67
C MET A 3 20.06 0.38 -7.44
N GLU A 4 21.03 0.47 -6.54
CA GLU A 4 20.97 -0.21 -5.26
C GLU A 4 20.62 0.79 -4.17
N PHE A 5 19.78 0.36 -3.25
CA PHE A 5 19.33 1.17 -2.13
C PHE A 5 19.64 0.45 -0.83
N ASP A 6 20.14 1.19 0.15
CA ASP A 6 20.47 0.62 1.47
C ASP A 6 19.21 0.17 2.22
N ASP A 7 18.12 0.93 2.06
CA ASP A 7 16.88 0.66 2.76
C ASP A 7 15.68 1.21 1.97
N LEU A 8 14.49 0.91 2.48
CA LEU A 8 13.25 1.36 1.86
C LEU A 8 13.12 2.88 1.86
N GLU A 9 13.59 3.56 2.90
CA GLU A 9 13.52 5.02 2.95
C GLU A 9 14.33 5.67 1.84
N SER A 10 15.53 5.15 1.57
CA SER A 10 16.36 5.62 0.46
C SER A 10 15.67 5.44 -0.88
N PHE A 11 15.04 4.27 -1.09
CA PHE A 11 14.27 4.03 -2.31
C PHE A 11 13.07 4.97 -2.40
N LYS A 12 12.32 5.15 -1.32
CA LYS A 12 11.17 6.06 -1.28
C LYS A 12 11.57 7.47 -1.69
N ASN A 13 12.64 8.00 -1.10
CA ASN A 13 13.10 9.37 -1.38
C ASN A 13 13.52 9.51 -2.85
N TRP A 14 14.27 8.55 -3.35
CA TRP A 14 14.68 8.55 -4.76
C TRP A 14 13.47 8.48 -5.68
N TRP A 15 12.54 7.59 -5.41
CA TRP A 15 11.37 7.43 -6.30
C TRP A 15 10.48 8.67 -6.29
N LEU A 16 10.23 9.26 -5.12
CA LEU A 16 9.41 10.48 -5.03
C LEU A 16 10.05 11.67 -5.73
N GLU A 17 11.37 11.74 -5.75
CA GLU A 17 12.10 12.79 -6.45
C GLU A 17 12.05 12.59 -7.97
N ASN A 18 12.21 11.37 -8.44
CA ASN A 18 12.37 11.06 -9.87
C ASN A 18 11.08 10.56 -10.53
N ARG A 19 10.22 9.88 -9.78
CA ARG A 19 8.94 9.31 -10.22
C ARG A 19 9.02 8.50 -11.51
N PRO A 20 9.98 7.59 -11.65
CA PRO A 20 10.05 6.78 -12.86
C PRO A 20 8.89 5.78 -12.89
N ILE A 21 8.40 5.52 -14.09
CA ILE A 21 7.35 4.52 -14.34
C ILE A 21 7.92 3.51 -15.31
N ASN A 22 7.79 2.21 -14.99
CA ASN A 22 8.08 1.16 -15.94
C ASN A 22 6.81 0.34 -16.18
N THR A 23 6.57 -0.01 -17.43
CA THR A 23 5.38 -0.77 -17.82
C THR A 23 5.72 -2.23 -18.02
N PHE A 24 4.88 -3.11 -17.50
CA PHE A 24 4.95 -4.56 -17.67
C PHE A 24 3.54 -5.11 -17.44
N GLU A 25 3.33 -6.41 -17.62
CA GLU A 25 1.99 -6.97 -17.51
C GLU A 25 1.33 -6.71 -16.14
N GLY A 26 2.09 -6.75 -15.06
CA GLY A 26 1.60 -6.45 -13.72
C GLY A 26 1.22 -4.99 -13.48
N SER A 27 1.49 -4.09 -14.44
CA SER A 27 1.08 -2.69 -14.36
C SER A 27 -0.39 -2.47 -14.68
N LYS A 28 -1.08 -3.47 -15.20
CA LYS A 28 -2.52 -3.36 -15.47
C LYS A 28 -3.26 -3.16 -14.15
N PRO A 29 -4.32 -2.35 -14.12
CA PRO A 29 -5.11 -2.18 -12.91
C PRO A 29 -5.61 -3.50 -12.36
N CYS A 30 -5.41 -3.69 -11.07
CA CYS A 30 -5.89 -4.84 -10.33
C CYS A 30 -6.87 -4.35 -9.26
N TYR A 31 -7.81 -5.21 -8.89
CA TYR A 31 -8.80 -4.86 -7.88
C TYR A 31 -8.67 -5.78 -6.69
N HIS A 32 -8.70 -5.18 -5.50
CA HIS A 32 -8.82 -5.86 -4.24
C HIS A 32 -10.17 -5.44 -3.66
N SER A 33 -11.21 -6.25 -3.92
CA SER A 33 -12.59 -5.82 -3.72
C SER A 33 -12.88 -4.56 -4.57
N THR A 34 -13.25 -3.44 -3.95
CA THR A 34 -13.55 -2.18 -4.62
C THR A 34 -12.35 -1.24 -4.73
N ILE A 35 -11.21 -1.61 -4.15
CA ILE A 35 -10.00 -0.81 -4.22
C ILE A 35 -9.26 -1.12 -5.52
N ALA A 36 -8.99 -0.09 -6.31
CA ALA A 36 -8.18 -0.23 -7.52
C ALA A 36 -6.71 -0.02 -7.19
N GLY A 37 -5.84 -0.86 -7.75
CA GLY A 37 -4.40 -0.74 -7.61
C GLY A 37 -3.71 -0.86 -8.94
N THR A 38 -2.64 -0.11 -9.14
CA THR A 38 -1.81 -0.16 -10.34
C THR A 38 -0.34 -0.05 -9.93
N VAL A 39 0.48 -0.95 -10.45
CA VAL A 39 1.93 -0.86 -10.23
C VAL A 39 2.51 0.20 -11.15
N LEU A 40 3.16 1.20 -10.59
CA LEU A 40 3.82 2.26 -11.34
C LEU A 40 5.28 1.94 -11.62
N TYR A 41 5.94 1.26 -10.70
CA TYR A 41 7.37 0.97 -10.81
C TYR A 41 7.70 -0.32 -10.07
N ARG A 42 8.57 -1.13 -10.65
CA ARG A 42 9.08 -2.33 -10.00
C ARG A 42 10.56 -2.53 -10.34
N GLN A 43 11.36 -2.66 -9.31
CA GLN A 43 12.74 -3.09 -9.37
C GLN A 43 13.00 -3.94 -8.14
N TYR A 44 13.01 -5.24 -8.30
CA TYR A 44 13.15 -6.17 -7.18
C TYR A 44 14.24 -5.72 -6.20
N PRO A 45 14.01 -5.71 -4.88
CA PRO A 45 12.81 -6.10 -4.14
C PRO A 45 11.79 -4.97 -3.94
N TYR A 46 11.91 -3.87 -4.66
CA TYR A 46 11.11 -2.66 -4.49
C TYR A 46 9.96 -2.58 -5.48
N GLN A 47 8.88 -1.95 -5.05
CA GLN A 47 7.71 -1.70 -5.88
C GLN A 47 7.00 -0.45 -5.43
N VAL A 48 6.39 0.27 -6.37
CA VAL A 48 5.49 1.38 -6.09
C VAL A 48 4.14 1.08 -6.70
N GLN A 49 3.10 1.09 -5.86
CA GLN A 49 1.72 0.94 -6.29
C GLN A 49 0.93 2.20 -5.99
N LEU A 50 0.02 2.53 -6.91
CA LEU A 50 -0.99 3.56 -6.70
C LEU A 50 -2.30 2.86 -6.33
N PHE A 51 -2.93 3.30 -5.23
CA PHE A 51 -4.22 2.79 -4.79
C PHE A 51 -5.26 3.89 -4.81
N ILE A 52 -6.44 3.52 -5.29
CA ILE A 52 -7.63 4.38 -5.28
C ILE A 52 -8.70 3.65 -4.50
N THR A 53 -9.07 4.21 -3.36
CA THR A 53 -10.08 3.65 -2.46
C THR A 53 -11.35 4.48 -2.61
N PRO A 54 -12.50 3.85 -2.93
CA PRO A 54 -13.75 4.58 -3.13
C PRO A 54 -14.26 5.21 -1.84
N PRO A 55 -15.22 6.14 -1.94
CA PRO A 55 -15.85 6.74 -0.76
C PRO A 55 -16.49 5.69 0.17
N ASN A 56 -16.54 6.04 1.45
CA ASN A 56 -17.26 5.31 2.49
C ASN A 56 -16.89 3.81 2.53
N THR A 57 -15.60 3.54 2.48
CA THR A 57 -15.06 2.18 2.45
C THR A 57 -14.25 1.92 3.70
N VAL A 58 -14.48 0.77 4.32
CA VAL A 58 -13.73 0.32 5.50
C VAL A 58 -12.80 -0.81 5.09
N ILE A 59 -11.53 -0.66 5.44
CA ILE A 59 -10.52 -1.70 5.30
C ILE A 59 -10.22 -2.20 6.70
N ASP A 60 -10.58 -3.45 7.00
CA ASP A 60 -10.30 -4.02 8.32
C ASP A 60 -8.81 -4.10 8.59
N GLU A 61 -8.45 -4.05 9.86
CA GLU A 61 -7.05 -4.16 10.26
C GLU A 61 -6.47 -5.52 9.86
N HIS A 62 -5.27 -5.46 9.29
CA HIS A 62 -4.55 -6.63 8.82
C HIS A 62 -3.06 -6.35 8.87
N ILE A 63 -2.25 -7.38 8.64
CA ILE A 63 -0.79 -7.25 8.52
C ILE A 63 -0.30 -7.94 7.25
N HIS A 64 0.86 -7.50 6.80
CA HIS A 64 1.57 -8.11 5.67
C HIS A 64 2.88 -8.70 6.21
N PRO A 65 3.07 -10.01 6.21
CA PRO A 65 4.29 -10.59 6.81
C PRO A 65 5.52 -10.47 5.92
N ASN A 66 5.35 -10.13 4.66
CA ASN A 66 6.41 -10.15 3.66
C ASN A 66 6.65 -8.81 2.98
N VAL A 67 6.04 -7.73 3.45
CA VAL A 67 6.16 -6.40 2.84
C VAL A 67 6.35 -5.34 3.92
N ASP A 68 7.38 -4.52 3.73
CA ASP A 68 7.50 -3.23 4.43
C ASP A 68 7.08 -2.13 3.45
N SER A 69 6.38 -1.13 3.93
CA SER A 69 5.96 -0.03 3.06
C SER A 69 5.97 1.33 3.74
N PHE A 70 5.93 2.35 2.88
CA PHE A 70 5.46 3.69 3.23
C PHE A 70 4.19 3.93 2.44
N GLU A 71 3.13 4.33 3.14
CA GLU A 71 1.91 4.79 2.49
C GLU A 71 1.96 6.31 2.40
N VAL A 72 1.95 6.83 1.18
CA VAL A 72 2.09 8.27 0.90
C VAL A 72 0.74 8.82 0.45
N TYR A 73 0.17 9.71 1.25
CA TYR A 73 -1.14 10.28 0.97
C TYR A 73 -1.10 11.26 -0.19
N ILE A 74 -2.05 11.14 -1.12
CA ILE A 74 -2.17 12.02 -2.28
C ILE A 74 -3.40 12.91 -2.19
N ASN A 75 -4.59 12.36 -1.99
CA ASN A 75 -5.80 13.16 -1.84
C ASN A 75 -6.94 12.37 -1.21
N GLY A 76 -8.00 13.07 -0.89
CA GLY A 76 -9.23 12.50 -0.37
C GLY A 76 -9.41 12.71 1.12
N ASP A 77 -10.18 11.83 1.74
CA ASP A 77 -10.37 11.81 3.18
C ASP A 77 -10.34 10.36 3.69
N ILE A 78 -9.36 10.08 4.51
CA ILE A 78 -9.18 8.75 5.09
C ILE A 78 -8.71 8.89 6.55
N VAL A 79 -9.28 8.05 7.40
CA VAL A 79 -8.73 7.80 8.73
C VAL A 79 -7.97 6.50 8.64
N PHE A 80 -6.67 6.56 8.81
CA PHE A 80 -5.78 5.42 8.68
C PHE A 80 -5.27 5.01 10.06
N SER A 81 -5.36 3.74 10.39
CA SER A 81 -4.82 3.20 11.64
C SER A 81 -3.58 2.34 11.35
N CYS A 82 -2.55 2.53 12.14
CA CYS A 82 -1.32 1.77 11.99
C CYS A 82 -0.62 1.65 13.33
N ASN A 83 -0.36 0.43 13.76
CA ASN A 83 0.37 0.13 14.98
C ASN A 83 -0.20 0.85 16.22
N GLY A 84 -1.53 0.91 16.31
CA GLY A 84 -2.23 1.57 17.41
C GLY A 84 -2.36 3.09 17.30
N TYR A 85 -1.77 3.70 16.29
CA TYR A 85 -1.89 5.13 16.02
C TYR A 85 -2.97 5.40 15.00
N VAL A 86 -3.61 6.55 15.10
CA VAL A 86 -4.65 6.99 14.16
C VAL A 86 -4.18 8.25 13.47
N PHE A 87 -4.28 8.24 12.14
CA PHE A 87 -3.91 9.35 11.26
C PHE A 87 -5.18 9.79 10.53
N ASP A 88 -5.70 10.95 10.89
CA ASP A 88 -6.94 11.47 10.31
C ASP A 88 -6.61 12.46 9.20
N SER A 89 -7.02 12.13 7.98
CA SER A 89 -6.82 12.95 6.79
C SER A 89 -5.41 13.54 6.72
N PRO A 90 -4.39 12.71 6.54
CA PRO A 90 -3.01 13.20 6.42
C PRO A 90 -2.90 14.26 5.34
N LYS A 91 -1.88 15.10 5.41
CA LYS A 91 -1.62 16.10 4.38
C LYS A 91 -0.95 15.45 3.17
N ILE A 92 -1.16 16.05 2.01
CA ILE A 92 -0.53 15.60 0.75
C ILE A 92 0.98 15.46 0.95
N GLY A 93 1.50 14.30 0.60
CA GLY A 93 2.92 13.98 0.71
C GLY A 93 3.35 13.40 2.05
N GLU A 94 2.48 13.42 3.08
CA GLU A 94 2.79 12.73 4.32
C GLU A 94 2.88 11.22 4.09
N SER A 95 3.85 10.60 4.73
CA SER A 95 4.05 9.16 4.64
C SER A 95 3.91 8.49 6.00
N ILE A 96 3.27 7.32 5.98
CA ILE A 96 3.04 6.51 7.16
C ILE A 96 3.83 5.22 6.98
N ARG A 97 4.71 4.90 7.93
CA ARG A 97 5.51 3.70 7.88
C ARG A 97 4.69 2.48 8.31
N VAL A 98 4.60 1.49 7.43
CA VAL A 98 3.90 0.23 7.71
C VAL A 98 4.91 -0.90 7.64
N LYS A 99 5.33 -1.40 8.79
CA LYS A 99 6.23 -2.56 8.89
C LYS A 99 5.43 -3.86 8.90
N THR A 100 6.11 -4.97 8.63
CA THR A 100 5.48 -6.29 8.52
C THR A 100 4.65 -6.70 9.72
N ASN A 101 5.01 -6.24 10.91
CA ASN A 101 4.29 -6.57 12.15
C ASN A 101 3.33 -5.48 12.62
N TYR A 102 3.06 -4.49 11.77
CA TYR A 102 2.15 -3.40 12.11
C TYR A 102 0.75 -3.71 11.59
N TRP A 103 -0.19 -3.86 12.52
CA TRP A 103 -1.61 -3.94 12.18
C TRP A 103 -2.06 -2.60 11.65
N HIS A 104 -2.70 -2.62 10.50
CA HIS A 104 -3.16 -1.40 9.84
C HIS A 104 -4.46 -1.62 9.08
N GLY A 105 -5.18 -0.54 8.93
CA GLY A 105 -6.46 -0.50 8.23
C GLY A 105 -6.86 0.95 8.01
N GLY A 106 -8.08 1.15 7.52
CA GLY A 106 -8.53 2.49 7.25
C GLY A 106 -10.00 2.59 6.93
N LYS A 107 -10.47 3.84 6.95
CA LYS A 107 -11.84 4.16 6.58
C LYS A 107 -11.85 5.45 5.80
N THR A 108 -12.41 5.42 4.59
CA THR A 108 -12.57 6.62 3.79
C THR A 108 -13.89 7.31 4.11
N GLY A 109 -13.89 8.63 3.98
CA GLY A 109 -15.11 9.42 4.02
C GLY A 109 -15.72 9.60 2.63
N ASN A 110 -16.45 10.70 2.45
CA ASN A 110 -17.24 10.95 1.23
C ASN A 110 -16.39 11.14 -0.04
N MET A 111 -15.12 11.48 0.11
CA MET A 111 -14.23 11.74 -1.03
C MET A 111 -13.44 10.51 -1.48
N GLY A 112 -13.44 9.45 -0.68
CA GLY A 112 -12.51 8.38 -0.92
C GLY A 112 -11.07 8.82 -0.64
N ALA A 113 -10.09 8.04 -1.11
CA ALA A 113 -8.70 8.42 -0.93
C ALA A 113 -7.82 7.80 -2.01
N THR A 114 -6.79 8.55 -2.40
CA THR A 114 -5.73 8.08 -3.29
C THR A 114 -4.41 8.16 -2.55
N PHE A 115 -3.65 7.08 -2.60
CA PHE A 115 -2.34 7.02 -1.96
C PHE A 115 -1.38 6.12 -2.73
N LEU A 116 -0.08 6.33 -2.48
CA LEU A 116 0.96 5.46 -3.01
C LEU A 116 1.40 4.49 -1.92
N SER A 117 1.66 3.26 -2.29
CA SER A 117 2.34 2.30 -1.43
C SER A 117 3.73 2.06 -2.01
N ILE A 118 4.75 2.54 -1.31
CA ILE A 118 6.15 2.37 -1.70
C ILE A 118 6.69 1.23 -0.86
N GLN A 119 7.06 0.13 -1.51
CA GLN A 119 7.21 -1.18 -0.89
C GLN A 119 8.61 -1.75 -1.05
N LYS A 120 9.03 -2.49 -0.02
CA LYS A 120 10.14 -3.43 -0.12
C LYS A 120 9.62 -4.81 0.24
N TRP A 121 9.76 -5.76 -0.67
CA TRP A 121 9.36 -7.14 -0.45
C TRP A 121 10.49 -7.91 0.22
N LEU A 122 10.15 -8.72 1.20
CA LEU A 122 11.08 -9.38 2.11
C LEU A 122 11.10 -10.89 1.86
N ASN A 123 12.09 -11.56 2.46
CA ASN A 123 12.19 -13.02 2.45
C ASN A 123 12.24 -13.62 1.03
N ASN A 124 12.85 -12.90 0.09
CA ASN A 124 12.98 -13.30 -1.31
C ASN A 124 11.63 -13.51 -2.02
N VAL A 125 10.57 -12.89 -1.50
CA VAL A 125 9.26 -12.92 -2.14
C VAL A 125 9.26 -11.91 -3.28
N GLN A 126 8.76 -12.32 -4.46
CA GLN A 126 8.65 -11.42 -5.60
C GLN A 126 7.53 -10.42 -5.40
N PRO A 127 7.75 -9.14 -5.75
CA PRO A 127 6.68 -8.16 -5.73
C PRO A 127 5.48 -8.61 -6.56
N SER A 128 4.30 -8.35 -6.05
CA SER A 128 3.03 -8.74 -6.68
C SER A 128 2.13 -7.53 -6.86
N SER A 129 1.38 -7.50 -7.96
CA SER A 129 0.39 -6.45 -8.21
C SER A 129 -0.95 -6.73 -7.52
N VAL A 130 -1.15 -7.95 -7.05
CA VAL A 130 -2.33 -8.35 -6.28
C VAL A 130 -1.91 -8.70 -4.86
N ALA A 131 -2.84 -8.58 -3.95
CA ALA A 131 -2.54 -8.74 -2.53
C ALA A 131 -2.69 -10.18 -2.02
N ASN A 132 -2.54 -11.17 -2.90
CA ASN A 132 -2.64 -12.57 -2.49
C ASN A 132 -1.47 -13.04 -1.63
N ASP A 133 -0.39 -12.25 -1.56
CA ASP A 133 0.72 -12.50 -0.64
C ASP A 133 0.52 -11.83 0.72
N TRP A 134 -0.56 -11.07 0.88
CA TRP A 134 -0.93 -10.48 2.14
C TRP A 134 -1.56 -11.54 3.03
N HIS A 135 -1.14 -11.55 4.27
CA HIS A 135 -1.68 -12.45 5.25
C HIS A 135 -2.08 -11.71 6.51
N ASP A 136 -3.24 -12.02 7.01
CA ASP A 136 -3.62 -11.67 8.37
C ASP A 136 -3.03 -12.74 9.28
N ALA A 137 -1.90 -12.42 9.92
CA ALA A 137 -1.18 -13.39 10.76
C ALA A 137 -2.04 -13.90 11.92
N LYS A 138 -2.95 -13.09 12.43
CA LYS A 138 -3.85 -13.46 13.53
C LYS A 138 -4.89 -14.48 13.09
N ASN A 139 -5.46 -14.28 11.91
CA ASN A 139 -6.55 -15.11 11.41
C ASN A 139 -6.12 -16.04 10.28
N GLN A 140 -4.86 -16.03 9.91
CA GLN A 140 -4.32 -16.83 8.81
C GLN A 140 -4.98 -16.51 7.47
N LYS A 141 -5.46 -15.29 7.29
CA LYS A 141 -6.09 -14.85 6.04
C LYS A 141 -5.06 -14.33 5.07
N SER A 142 -5.25 -14.63 3.79
CA SER A 142 -4.52 -13.95 2.72
C SER A 142 -5.03 -12.51 2.58
N GLY A 143 -4.30 -11.66 1.85
CA GLY A 143 -4.75 -10.29 1.59
C GLY A 143 -6.07 -10.23 0.84
N ASN A 144 -6.40 -11.26 0.05
CA ASN A 144 -7.69 -11.36 -0.64
C ASN A 144 -8.86 -11.61 0.32
N ASP A 145 -8.58 -12.08 1.53
CA ASP A 145 -9.59 -12.36 2.54
C ASP A 145 -9.75 -11.21 3.54
N VAL A 146 -9.01 -10.13 3.38
CA VAL A 146 -9.19 -8.93 4.19
C VAL A 146 -10.54 -8.32 3.88
N ASN A 147 -11.34 -8.07 4.91
CA ASN A 147 -12.66 -7.49 4.70
C ASN A 147 -12.52 -6.02 4.26
N ILE A 148 -13.14 -5.73 3.14
CA ILE A 148 -13.26 -4.39 2.61
C ILE A 148 -14.74 -4.15 2.39
N THR A 149 -15.31 -3.22 3.15
CA THR A 149 -16.75 -2.98 3.17
C THR A 149 -17.05 -1.54 2.80
N ARG A 150 -17.97 -1.35 1.88
CA ARG A 150 -18.48 -0.02 1.56
C ARG A 150 -19.69 0.27 2.45
N ILE A 151 -19.66 1.40 3.11
CA ILE A 151 -20.74 1.89 3.95
C ILE A 151 -21.57 2.87 3.12
N GLU A 152 -22.83 2.57 2.96
CA GLU A 152 -23.75 3.46 2.25
C GLU A 152 -24.49 4.39 3.20
#